data_598b3a336d1c3a122040374811cadfa1
#
_entry.id   598b3a336d1c3a122040374811cadfa1
#
_cell.length_a   1.000
_cell.length_b   1.000
_cell.length_c   1.000
_cell.angle_alpha   90.00
_cell.angle_beta   90.00
_cell.angle_gamma   90.00
#
_symmetry.space_group_name_H-M   'P 1'
#
loop_
_entity.id
_entity.type
_entity.pdbx_description
1 polymer ?
#
loop_
_entity_poly.entity_id
_entity_poly.type
_entity_poly.pdbx_seq_one_letter_code
_entity_poly.pdbx_strand_id
1 'polypeptide(L)'
;SLGYAARSKAATGIFLAVWVTTGILGYAFLTGAAPVMILIGMLPAEQQGNWTWMSWLGACAVWLVIVTVLSYIVILALYGPKKGDKEALEQTSFEKGFAKKQLKEMGPMSTAEKITGILVFIAILGWIFGSKIGLGAPIISVGVFAIMAVIGLVDTKDLTSNIPWDTAIFIGGILSLASLLTQLGIAGWIAGVMAPVAA
;
A
#
# COMPACT_ATOMS: atom_id res chain seq x y z
N SER A 1 3.34 -3.00 23.71
CA SER A 1 4.29 -1.94 23.36
C SER A 1 5.71 -2.51 23.49
N LEU A 2 6.62 -2.14 22.60
CA LEU A 2 8.01 -2.60 22.62
C LEU A 2 8.84 -1.95 23.74
N GLY A 3 8.22 -1.20 24.65
CA GLY A 3 8.88 -0.58 25.80
C GLY A 3 9.78 0.64 25.50
N TYR A 4 9.89 1.04 24.23
CA TYR A 4 10.70 2.22 23.89
C TYR A 4 10.05 3.51 24.35
N ALA A 5 10.85 4.40 24.92
CA ALA A 5 10.41 5.75 25.26
C ALA A 5 9.96 6.50 23.98
N ALA A 6 8.88 7.26 24.09
CA ALA A 6 8.43 8.11 22.99
C ALA A 6 9.57 9.06 22.55
N ARG A 7 9.76 9.20 21.23
CA ARG A 7 10.83 10.02 20.62
C ARG A 7 12.26 9.53 20.87
N SER A 8 12.47 8.31 21.39
CA SER A 8 13.80 7.71 21.43
C SER A 8 14.31 7.44 20.01
N LYS A 9 15.63 7.35 19.84
CA LYS A 9 16.22 7.01 18.50
C LYS A 9 15.67 5.72 17.94
N ALA A 10 15.55 4.68 18.77
CA ALA A 10 15.01 3.39 18.36
C ALA A 10 13.55 3.50 17.93
N ALA A 11 12.69 4.18 18.72
CA ALA A 11 11.29 4.39 18.35
C ALA A 11 11.14 5.17 17.04
N THR A 12 11.95 6.21 16.83
CA THR A 12 11.97 7.01 15.61
C THR A 12 12.45 6.16 14.41
N GLY A 13 13.49 5.36 14.57
CA GLY A 13 13.99 4.47 13.52
C GLY A 13 12.96 3.43 13.08
N ILE A 14 12.28 2.80 14.05
CA ILE A 14 11.20 1.84 13.77
C ILE A 14 10.03 2.54 13.06
N PHE A 15 9.61 3.72 13.55
CA PHE A 15 8.54 4.49 12.93
C PHE A 15 8.88 4.85 11.48
N LEU A 16 10.09 5.34 11.20
CA LEU A 16 10.53 5.66 9.85
C LEU A 16 10.59 4.42 8.96
N ALA A 17 11.06 3.28 9.47
CA ALA A 17 11.07 2.04 8.72
C ALA A 17 9.65 1.61 8.31
N VAL A 18 8.70 1.67 9.22
CA VAL A 18 7.29 1.37 8.93
C VAL A 18 6.73 2.39 7.94
N TRP A 19 6.97 3.69 8.15
CA TRP A 19 6.46 4.75 7.29
C TRP A 19 6.99 4.65 5.86
N VAL A 20 8.28 4.38 5.67
CA VAL A 20 8.88 4.16 4.34
C VAL A 20 8.27 2.92 3.68
N THR A 21 8.15 1.82 4.42
CA THR A 21 7.64 0.56 3.87
C THR A 21 6.17 0.69 3.44
N THR A 22 5.33 1.29 4.26
CA THR A 22 3.89 1.41 3.97
C THR A 22 3.58 2.60 3.07
N GLY A 23 4.20 3.75 3.32
CA GLY A 23 3.89 5.00 2.63
C GLY A 23 4.57 5.13 1.28
N ILE A 24 5.83 4.73 1.15
CA ILE A 24 6.60 4.92 -0.09
C ILE A 24 6.62 3.64 -0.93
N LEU A 25 7.03 2.52 -0.36
CA LEU A 25 7.17 1.27 -1.11
C LEU A 25 5.81 0.70 -1.57
N GLY A 26 4.71 1.08 -0.91
CA GLY A 26 3.36 0.73 -1.34
C GLY A 26 3.04 1.17 -2.78
N TYR A 27 3.62 2.28 -3.25
CA TYR A 27 3.43 2.76 -4.63
C TYR A 27 4.03 1.84 -5.70
N ALA A 28 4.94 0.96 -5.34
CA ALA A 28 5.50 -0.02 -6.27
C ALA A 28 4.51 -1.13 -6.67
N PHE A 29 3.43 -1.25 -5.93
CA PHE A 29 2.37 -2.23 -6.22
C PHE A 29 1.14 -1.53 -6.78
N LEU A 30 0.57 -2.06 -7.86
CA LEU A 30 -0.59 -1.47 -8.55
C LEU A 30 -1.76 -1.23 -7.58
N THR A 31 -2.01 -2.16 -6.69
CA THR A 31 -3.08 -2.13 -5.69
C THR A 31 -2.62 -1.64 -4.31
N GLY A 32 -1.35 -1.24 -4.19
CA GLY A 32 -0.75 -0.90 -2.90
C GLY A 32 -1.07 0.50 -2.40
N ALA A 33 -1.46 1.41 -3.30
CA ALA A 33 -1.81 2.78 -2.94
C ALA A 33 -2.88 3.34 -3.89
N ALA A 34 -3.89 4.01 -3.32
CA ALA A 34 -4.97 4.62 -4.09
C ALA A 34 -4.49 5.59 -5.19
N PRO A 35 -3.47 6.46 -4.97
CA PRO A 35 -2.96 7.35 -6.00
C PRO A 35 -2.46 6.65 -7.27
N VAL A 36 -1.97 5.41 -7.17
CA VAL A 36 -1.54 4.63 -8.34
C VAL A 36 -2.73 4.33 -9.25
N MET A 37 -3.84 3.87 -8.69
CA MET A 37 -5.05 3.58 -9.45
C MET A 37 -5.67 4.86 -10.03
N ILE A 38 -5.59 5.98 -9.31
CA ILE A 38 -6.02 7.30 -9.79
C ILE A 38 -5.19 7.71 -11.00
N LEU A 39 -3.87 7.61 -10.91
CA LEU A 39 -2.96 7.96 -12.01
C LEU A 39 -3.30 7.15 -13.28
N ILE A 40 -3.50 5.85 -13.15
CA ILE A 40 -3.87 4.99 -14.28
C ILE A 40 -5.24 5.37 -14.83
N GLY A 41 -6.22 5.67 -13.97
CA GLY A 41 -7.54 6.12 -14.38
C GLY A 41 -7.54 7.45 -15.15
N MET A 42 -6.52 8.28 -14.97
CA MET A 42 -6.35 9.55 -15.71
C MET A 42 -5.67 9.37 -17.08
N LEU A 43 -5.10 8.20 -17.37
CA LEU A 43 -4.52 7.91 -18.68
C LEU A 43 -5.63 7.77 -19.74
N PRO A 44 -5.33 8.03 -21.03
CA PRO A 44 -6.23 7.69 -22.12
C PRO A 44 -6.63 6.21 -22.07
N ALA A 45 -7.89 5.89 -22.40
CA ALA A 45 -8.45 4.54 -22.30
C ALA A 45 -7.60 3.47 -23.00
N GLU A 46 -6.99 3.83 -24.14
CA GLU A 46 -6.09 2.97 -24.91
C GLU A 46 -4.83 2.55 -24.12
N GLN A 47 -4.38 3.39 -23.20
CA GLN A 47 -3.15 3.17 -22.42
C GLN A 47 -3.44 2.47 -21.09
N GLN A 48 -4.65 2.59 -20.55
CA GLN A 48 -5.00 1.99 -19.24
C GLN A 48 -4.82 0.47 -19.24
N GLY A 49 -5.19 -0.20 -20.34
CA GLY A 49 -5.08 -1.65 -20.49
C GLY A 49 -3.65 -2.20 -20.47
N ASN A 50 -2.65 -1.36 -20.73
CA ASN A 50 -1.23 -1.75 -20.73
C ASN A 50 -0.66 -1.90 -19.31
N TRP A 51 -1.31 -1.30 -18.31
CA TRP A 51 -0.87 -1.31 -16.92
C TRP A 51 -1.50 -2.45 -16.14
N THR A 52 -0.95 -3.66 -16.33
CA THR A 52 -1.27 -4.82 -15.50
C THR A 52 -0.48 -4.77 -14.20
N TRP A 53 -0.86 -5.59 -13.22
CA TRP A 53 -0.15 -5.66 -11.93
C TRP A 53 1.34 -5.97 -12.11
N MET A 54 1.67 -6.90 -13.03
CA MET A 54 3.06 -7.28 -13.30
C MET A 54 3.81 -6.24 -14.12
N SER A 55 3.18 -5.57 -15.10
CA SER A 55 3.84 -4.51 -15.87
C SER A 55 4.16 -3.29 -14.98
N TRP A 56 3.27 -2.94 -14.07
CA TRP A 56 3.51 -1.89 -13.08
C TRP A 56 4.66 -2.23 -12.14
N LEU A 57 4.63 -3.45 -11.55
CA LEU A 57 5.70 -3.93 -10.68
C LEU A 57 7.04 -3.95 -11.41
N GLY A 58 7.08 -4.40 -12.66
CA GLY A 58 8.28 -4.40 -13.49
C GLY A 58 8.83 -2.99 -13.73
N ALA A 59 7.96 -2.02 -14.03
CA ALA A 59 8.35 -0.61 -14.21
C ALA A 59 8.90 -0.01 -12.90
N CYS A 60 8.36 -0.40 -11.75
CA CYS A 60 8.80 0.08 -10.45
C CYS A 60 9.96 -0.71 -9.83
N ALA A 61 10.35 -1.85 -10.38
CA ALA A 61 11.29 -2.79 -9.76
C ALA A 61 12.63 -2.14 -9.41
N VAL A 62 13.22 -1.37 -10.33
CA VAL A 62 14.51 -0.69 -10.09
C VAL A 62 14.39 0.34 -8.98
N TRP A 63 13.34 1.19 -9.07
CA TRP A 63 13.06 2.19 -8.04
C TRP A 63 12.80 1.53 -6.66
N LEU A 64 12.00 0.47 -6.63
CA LEU A 64 11.69 -0.28 -5.40
C LEU A 64 12.96 -0.76 -4.70
N VAL A 65 13.89 -1.38 -5.45
CA VAL A 65 15.14 -1.89 -4.91
C VAL A 65 16.02 -0.74 -4.39
N ILE A 66 16.21 0.30 -5.20
CA ILE A 66 17.05 1.45 -4.84
C ILE A 66 16.51 2.13 -3.58
N VAL A 67 15.23 2.46 -3.54
CA VAL A 67 14.62 3.14 -2.39
C VAL A 67 14.65 2.27 -1.14
N THR A 68 14.39 0.96 -1.27
CA THR A 68 14.48 0.02 -0.13
C THR A 68 15.89 -0.01 0.45
N VAL A 69 16.91 -0.21 -0.38
CA VAL A 69 18.30 -0.31 0.06
C VAL A 69 18.77 1.00 0.67
N LEU A 70 18.54 2.13 -0.01
CA LEU A 70 18.94 3.45 0.50
C LEU A 70 18.23 3.79 1.81
N SER A 71 16.93 3.56 1.90
CA SER A 71 16.17 3.80 3.14
C SER A 71 16.69 2.95 4.29
N TYR A 72 16.97 1.67 4.04
CA TYR A 72 17.54 0.78 5.03
C TYR A 72 18.92 1.26 5.52
N ILE A 73 19.80 1.65 4.60
CA ILE A 73 21.14 2.19 4.94
C ILE A 73 21.00 3.47 5.75
N VAL A 74 20.17 4.42 5.32
CA VAL A 74 19.97 5.71 6.01
C VAL A 74 19.39 5.50 7.40
N ILE A 75 18.35 4.68 7.53
CA ILE A 75 17.73 4.41 8.83
C ILE A 75 18.73 3.75 9.78
N LEU A 76 19.50 2.75 9.34
CA LEU A 76 20.51 2.12 10.17
C LEU A 76 21.66 3.07 10.53
N ALA A 77 22.11 3.92 9.60
CA ALA A 77 23.19 4.87 9.85
C ALA A 77 22.81 5.94 10.89
N LEU A 78 21.55 6.43 10.84
CA LEU A 78 21.07 7.50 11.70
C LEU A 78 20.51 6.98 13.02
N TYR A 79 19.78 5.89 12.98
CA TYR A 79 18.98 5.37 14.10
C TYR A 79 19.38 3.97 14.56
N GLY A 80 20.31 3.30 13.85
CA GLY A 80 20.80 1.98 14.25
C GLY A 80 21.59 2.02 15.55
N PRO A 81 21.67 0.88 16.28
CA PRO A 81 22.43 0.77 17.52
C PRO A 81 23.91 1.00 17.27
N LYS A 82 24.54 1.89 18.02
CA LYS A 82 25.99 2.13 17.95
C LYS A 82 26.72 1.10 18.81
N LYS A 83 27.93 0.71 18.38
CA LYS A 83 28.82 -0.13 19.21
C LYS A 83 29.05 0.56 20.58
N GLY A 84 28.61 -0.07 21.66
CA GLY A 84 28.71 0.46 23.02
C GLY A 84 27.42 1.00 23.64
N ASP A 85 26.34 1.11 22.86
CA ASP A 85 25.02 1.53 23.34
C ASP A 85 24.32 0.31 24.00
N LYS A 86 24.74 -0.03 25.23
CA LYS A 86 24.21 -1.19 25.96
C LYS A 86 22.70 -1.09 26.18
N GLU A 87 22.18 0.10 26.46
CA GLU A 87 20.74 0.37 26.61
C GLU A 87 19.95 0.09 25.32
N ALA A 88 20.49 0.51 24.16
CA ALA A 88 19.85 0.23 22.88
C ALA A 88 19.91 -1.26 22.52
N LEU A 89 20.98 -1.96 22.88
CA LEU A 89 21.16 -3.39 22.65
C LEU A 89 20.31 -4.25 23.60
N GLU A 90 20.14 -3.85 24.85
CA GLU A 90 19.25 -4.52 25.81
C GLU A 90 17.78 -4.32 25.45
N GLN A 91 17.40 -3.13 25.01
CA GLN A 91 16.03 -2.83 24.55
C GLN A 91 15.71 -3.43 23.19
N THR A 92 16.71 -3.67 22.31
CA THR A 92 16.56 -4.37 21.03
C THR A 92 16.70 -5.88 21.14
N SER A 93 17.19 -6.41 22.24
CA SER A 93 17.10 -7.84 22.49
C SER A 93 15.65 -8.20 22.79
N PHE A 94 14.89 -8.49 21.74
CA PHE A 94 13.67 -9.26 21.95
C PHE A 94 14.02 -10.43 22.84
N GLU A 95 13.39 -10.52 24.02
CA GLU A 95 13.51 -11.74 24.85
C GLU A 95 13.42 -12.95 23.94
N LYS A 96 14.45 -13.80 23.98
CA LYS A 96 14.45 -15.04 23.18
C LYS A 96 13.15 -15.77 23.48
N GLY A 97 12.19 -15.72 22.56
CA GLY A 97 10.87 -16.31 22.74
C GLY A 97 9.69 -15.32 22.77
N PHE A 98 9.90 -13.99 22.69
CA PHE A 98 8.83 -13.01 22.64
C PHE A 98 7.78 -13.34 21.55
N ALA A 99 8.23 -13.57 20.31
CA ALA A 99 7.34 -13.96 19.22
C ALA A 99 6.60 -15.29 19.52
N LYS A 100 7.28 -16.25 20.15
CA LYS A 100 6.68 -17.53 20.52
C LYS A 100 5.65 -17.38 21.66
N LYS A 101 5.92 -16.47 22.61
CA LYS A 101 4.99 -16.11 23.68
C LYS A 101 3.75 -15.41 23.13
N GLN A 102 3.94 -14.41 22.27
CA GLN A 102 2.84 -13.70 21.58
C GLN A 102 2.00 -14.67 20.75
N LEU A 103 2.64 -15.56 19.98
CA LEU A 103 1.93 -16.55 19.19
C LEU A 103 1.13 -17.52 20.06
N LYS A 104 1.65 -17.88 21.24
CA LYS A 104 0.94 -18.73 22.20
C LYS A 104 -0.24 -18.01 22.85
N GLU A 105 -0.09 -16.70 23.14
CA GLU A 105 -1.17 -15.85 23.68
C GLU A 105 -2.29 -15.60 22.65
N MET A 106 -1.95 -15.49 21.38
CA MET A 106 -2.93 -15.37 20.29
C MET A 106 -3.75 -16.64 20.08
N GLY A 107 -3.22 -17.82 20.50
CA GLY A 107 -3.89 -19.10 20.32
C GLY A 107 -3.86 -19.63 18.88
N PRO A 108 -4.59 -20.72 18.61
CA PRO A 108 -4.68 -21.26 17.25
C PRO A 108 -5.53 -20.37 16.35
N MET A 109 -5.13 -20.27 15.07
CA MET A 109 -5.89 -19.53 14.06
C MET A 109 -7.36 -19.97 14.01
N SER A 110 -8.26 -19.02 14.11
CA SER A 110 -9.69 -19.23 13.96
C SER A 110 -10.06 -19.65 12.53
N THR A 111 -11.24 -20.20 12.33
CA THR A 111 -11.75 -20.57 11.00
C THR A 111 -11.88 -19.32 10.11
N ALA A 112 -12.32 -18.19 10.66
CA ALA A 112 -12.44 -16.91 9.96
C ALA A 112 -11.07 -16.43 9.46
N GLU A 113 -10.03 -16.47 10.30
CA GLU A 113 -8.67 -16.09 9.92
C GLU A 113 -8.11 -16.97 8.81
N LYS A 114 -8.33 -18.27 8.85
CA LYS A 114 -7.91 -19.22 7.81
C LYS A 114 -8.59 -18.92 6.47
N ILE A 115 -9.90 -18.71 6.47
CA ILE A 115 -10.66 -18.38 5.26
C ILE A 115 -10.21 -17.04 4.71
N THR A 116 -10.04 -16.01 5.55
CA THR A 116 -9.52 -14.72 5.14
C THR A 116 -8.13 -14.85 4.50
N GLY A 117 -7.23 -15.62 5.13
CA GLY A 117 -5.91 -15.88 4.58
C GLY A 117 -5.94 -16.53 3.19
N ILE A 118 -6.83 -17.52 2.99
CA ILE A 118 -7.03 -18.17 1.69
C ILE A 118 -7.57 -17.18 0.66
N LEU A 119 -8.56 -16.37 1.02
CA LEU A 119 -9.17 -15.40 0.12
C LEU A 119 -8.17 -14.30 -0.28
N VAL A 120 -7.35 -13.82 0.65
CA VAL A 120 -6.26 -12.88 0.36
C VAL A 120 -5.23 -13.51 -0.59
N PHE A 121 -4.87 -14.77 -0.36
CA PHE A 121 -3.96 -15.49 -1.26
C PHE A 121 -4.53 -15.64 -2.67
N ILE A 122 -5.82 -15.98 -2.78
CA ILE A 122 -6.53 -16.03 -4.08
C ILE A 122 -6.55 -14.65 -4.75
N ALA A 123 -6.78 -13.56 -3.98
CA ALA A 123 -6.72 -12.21 -4.52
C ALA A 123 -5.35 -11.87 -5.10
N ILE A 124 -4.27 -12.20 -4.39
CA ILE A 124 -2.89 -11.97 -4.86
C ILE A 124 -2.62 -12.75 -6.16
N LEU A 125 -2.98 -14.02 -6.20
CA LEU A 125 -2.84 -14.82 -7.43
C LEU A 125 -3.69 -14.25 -8.57
N GLY A 126 -4.91 -13.79 -8.27
CA GLY A 126 -5.79 -13.13 -9.21
C GLY A 126 -5.16 -11.84 -9.76
N TRP A 127 -4.54 -11.01 -8.94
CA TRP A 127 -3.85 -9.79 -9.42
C TRP A 127 -2.65 -10.10 -10.31
N ILE A 128 -1.88 -11.15 -10.00
CA ILE A 128 -0.72 -11.57 -10.79
C ILE A 128 -1.15 -12.15 -12.14
N PHE A 129 -2.15 -13.02 -12.14
CA PHE A 129 -2.52 -13.81 -13.32
C PHE A 129 -3.81 -13.36 -14.00
N GLY A 130 -4.62 -12.52 -13.36
CA GLY A 130 -5.95 -12.13 -13.85
C GLY A 130 -5.93 -11.45 -15.21
N SER A 131 -4.89 -10.69 -15.53
CA SER A 131 -4.72 -10.07 -16.85
C SER A 131 -4.68 -11.11 -18.00
N LYS A 132 -4.21 -12.32 -17.74
CA LYS A 132 -4.17 -13.41 -18.74
C LYS A 132 -5.55 -13.98 -19.07
N ILE A 133 -6.51 -13.81 -18.17
CA ILE A 133 -7.90 -14.28 -18.31
C ILE A 133 -8.89 -13.10 -18.45
N GLY A 134 -8.38 -11.91 -18.73
CA GLY A 134 -9.20 -10.73 -18.96
C GLY A 134 -9.80 -10.10 -17.69
N LEU A 135 -9.37 -10.51 -16.51
CA LEU A 135 -9.84 -9.97 -15.23
C LEU A 135 -8.89 -8.88 -14.70
N GLY A 136 -9.38 -7.65 -14.63
CA GLY A 136 -8.64 -6.54 -14.02
C GLY A 136 -8.59 -6.64 -12.49
N ALA A 137 -7.56 -6.03 -11.88
CA ALA A 137 -7.39 -6.02 -10.43
C ALA A 137 -8.63 -5.50 -9.65
N PRO A 138 -9.35 -4.47 -10.09
CA PRO A 138 -10.57 -4.02 -9.41
C PRO A 138 -11.65 -5.11 -9.36
N ILE A 139 -11.87 -5.85 -10.45
CA ILE A 139 -12.88 -6.92 -10.53
C ILE A 139 -12.56 -8.03 -9.52
N ILE A 140 -11.29 -8.42 -9.44
CA ILE A 140 -10.82 -9.43 -8.50
C ILE A 140 -11.02 -8.97 -7.06
N SER A 141 -10.64 -7.72 -6.76
CA SER A 141 -10.80 -7.15 -5.41
C SER A 141 -12.25 -7.10 -4.96
N VAL A 142 -13.14 -6.61 -5.83
CA VAL A 142 -14.59 -6.55 -5.56
C VAL A 142 -15.17 -7.96 -5.43
N GLY A 143 -14.74 -8.90 -6.26
CA GLY A 143 -15.20 -10.30 -6.19
C GLY A 143 -14.82 -10.98 -4.88
N VAL A 144 -13.57 -10.86 -4.45
CA VAL A 144 -13.10 -11.40 -3.17
C VAL A 144 -13.82 -10.74 -2.01
N PHE A 145 -13.98 -9.42 -2.05
CA PHE A 145 -14.70 -8.68 -1.03
C PHE A 145 -16.17 -9.11 -0.94
N ALA A 146 -16.86 -9.30 -2.07
CA ALA A 146 -18.24 -9.80 -2.12
C ALA A 146 -18.36 -11.19 -1.50
N ILE A 147 -17.40 -12.08 -1.77
CA ILE A 147 -17.34 -13.42 -1.14
C ILE A 147 -17.21 -13.27 0.38
N MET A 148 -16.29 -12.41 0.86
CA MET A 148 -16.10 -12.16 2.31
C MET A 148 -17.40 -11.66 2.98
N ALA A 149 -18.14 -10.79 2.29
CA ALA A 149 -19.42 -10.26 2.78
C ALA A 149 -20.51 -11.36 2.82
N VAL A 150 -20.63 -12.19 1.77
CA VAL A 150 -21.61 -13.28 1.69
C VAL A 150 -21.39 -14.33 2.77
N ILE A 151 -20.16 -14.67 3.08
CA ILE A 151 -19.83 -15.66 4.13
C ILE A 151 -19.81 -15.04 5.54
N GLY A 152 -20.13 -13.73 5.66
CA GLY A 152 -20.25 -13.06 6.96
C GLY A 152 -18.92 -12.73 7.64
N LEU A 153 -17.81 -12.68 6.90
CA LEU A 153 -16.51 -12.19 7.42
C LEU A 153 -16.45 -10.66 7.49
N VAL A 154 -17.29 -9.98 6.73
CA VAL A 154 -17.44 -8.53 6.72
C VAL A 154 -18.91 -8.21 6.96
N ASP A 155 -19.19 -7.43 7.97
CA ASP A 155 -20.56 -7.01 8.31
C ASP A 155 -20.87 -5.57 7.86
N THR A 156 -22.12 -5.15 8.01
CA THR A 156 -22.56 -3.79 7.66
C THR A 156 -21.84 -2.72 8.48
N LYS A 157 -21.45 -3.04 9.72
CA LYS A 157 -20.72 -2.12 10.58
C LYS A 157 -19.29 -1.92 10.07
N ASP A 158 -18.63 -2.98 9.61
CA ASP A 158 -17.31 -2.88 8.97
C ASP A 158 -17.38 -1.97 7.74
N LEU A 159 -18.42 -2.13 6.92
CA LEU A 159 -18.63 -1.31 5.72
C LEU A 159 -18.85 0.17 6.05
N THR A 160 -19.58 0.47 7.12
CA THR A 160 -19.91 1.86 7.46
C THR A 160 -18.85 2.55 8.27
N SER A 161 -18.10 1.81 9.12
CA SER A 161 -17.17 2.40 10.09
C SER A 161 -15.70 2.31 9.66
N ASN A 162 -15.32 1.29 8.88
CA ASN A 162 -13.92 1.02 8.55
C ASN A 162 -13.56 1.47 7.13
N ILE A 163 -14.54 1.74 6.27
CA ILE A 163 -14.28 2.31 4.94
C ILE A 163 -14.32 3.84 5.05
N PRO A 164 -13.24 4.54 4.63
CA PRO A 164 -13.20 6.00 4.60
C PRO A 164 -14.01 6.54 3.39
N TRP A 165 -15.34 6.54 3.52
CA TRP A 165 -16.25 6.95 2.45
C TRP A 165 -16.06 8.39 2.01
N ASP A 166 -15.70 9.28 2.94
CA ASP A 166 -15.33 10.66 2.65
C ASP A 166 -14.16 10.74 1.66
N THR A 167 -13.12 9.94 1.88
CA THR A 167 -11.97 9.83 0.96
C THR A 167 -12.39 9.23 -0.38
N ALA A 168 -13.22 8.20 -0.40
CA ALA A 168 -13.69 7.57 -1.63
C ALA A 168 -14.50 8.55 -2.48
N ILE A 169 -15.42 9.31 -1.87
CA ILE A 169 -16.22 10.33 -2.54
C ILE A 169 -15.35 11.48 -3.04
N PHE A 170 -14.39 11.94 -2.23
CA PHE A 170 -13.45 12.98 -2.61
C PHE A 170 -12.62 12.59 -3.83
N ILE A 171 -12.06 11.38 -3.83
CA ILE A 171 -11.28 10.85 -4.96
C ILE A 171 -12.16 10.74 -6.22
N GLY A 172 -13.37 10.20 -6.10
CA GLY A 172 -14.34 10.11 -7.21
C GLY A 172 -14.67 11.49 -7.79
N GLY A 173 -14.86 12.49 -6.94
CA GLY A 173 -15.11 13.88 -7.35
C GLY A 173 -13.92 14.48 -8.11
N ILE A 174 -12.68 14.29 -7.62
CA ILE A 174 -11.47 14.79 -8.29
C ILE A 174 -11.30 14.13 -9.66
N LEU A 175 -11.48 12.81 -9.77
CA LEU A 175 -11.36 12.10 -11.04
C LEU A 175 -12.40 12.57 -12.06
N SER A 176 -13.64 12.77 -11.61
CA SER A 176 -14.71 13.31 -12.46
C SER A 176 -14.39 14.72 -12.93
N LEU A 177 -13.89 15.59 -12.04
CA LEU A 177 -13.48 16.94 -12.38
C LEU A 177 -12.31 16.94 -13.39
N ALA A 178 -11.29 16.12 -13.16
CA ALA A 178 -10.14 15.99 -14.07
C ALA A 178 -10.58 15.52 -15.47
N SER A 179 -11.51 14.56 -15.53
CA SER A 179 -12.10 14.10 -16.79
C SER A 179 -12.84 15.23 -17.52
N LEU A 180 -13.67 15.99 -16.81
CA LEU A 180 -14.40 17.14 -17.36
C LEU A 180 -13.44 18.23 -17.88
N LEU A 181 -12.40 18.59 -17.13
CA LEU A 181 -11.39 19.57 -17.55
C LEU A 181 -10.68 19.13 -18.83
N THR A 182 -10.41 17.83 -18.99
CA THR A 182 -9.82 17.28 -20.21
C THR A 182 -10.81 17.33 -21.38
N GLN A 183 -12.06 16.93 -21.18
CA GLN A 183 -13.09 16.97 -22.23
C GLN A 183 -13.43 18.39 -22.70
N LEU A 184 -13.40 19.35 -21.80
CA LEU A 184 -13.61 20.77 -22.13
C LEU A 184 -12.37 21.46 -22.75
N GLY A 185 -11.26 20.74 -22.93
CA GLY A 185 -10.02 21.27 -23.48
C GLY A 185 -9.25 22.22 -22.55
N ILE A 186 -9.71 22.40 -21.31
CA ILE A 186 -9.11 23.32 -20.33
C ILE A 186 -7.69 22.89 -19.99
N ALA A 187 -7.44 21.60 -19.87
CA ALA A 187 -6.10 21.06 -19.61
C ALA A 187 -5.11 21.43 -20.73
N GLY A 188 -5.54 21.34 -22.00
CA GLY A 188 -4.75 21.76 -23.16
C GLY A 188 -4.50 23.25 -23.20
N TRP A 189 -5.50 24.06 -22.85
CA TRP A 189 -5.37 25.51 -22.75
C TRP A 189 -4.34 25.93 -21.68
N ILE A 190 -4.43 25.33 -20.47
CA ILE A 190 -3.45 25.59 -19.39
C ILE A 190 -2.03 25.20 -19.84
N ALA A 191 -1.87 24.03 -20.46
CA ALA A 191 -0.58 23.59 -20.97
C ALA A 191 0.00 24.56 -21.99
N GLY A 192 -0.83 25.10 -22.91
CA GLY A 192 -0.44 26.09 -23.88
C GLY A 192 0.00 27.44 -23.27
N VAL A 193 -0.67 27.87 -22.21
CA VAL A 193 -0.31 29.09 -21.47
C VAL A 193 0.99 28.92 -20.68
N MET A 194 1.24 27.71 -20.14
CA MET A 194 2.43 27.45 -19.35
C MET A 194 3.67 27.10 -20.18
N ALA A 195 3.52 26.62 -21.41
CA ALA A 195 4.63 26.24 -22.28
C ALA A 195 5.69 27.32 -22.46
N PRO A 196 5.35 28.63 -22.67
CA PRO A 196 6.36 29.70 -22.79
C PRO A 196 7.11 29.98 -21.48
N VAL A 197 6.56 29.61 -20.33
CA VAL A 197 7.17 29.84 -19.00
C VAL A 197 8.13 28.70 -18.64
N ALA A 198 7.97 27.53 -19.27
CA ALA A 198 8.78 26.33 -19.02
C ALA A 198 9.96 26.20 -20.03
N ALA A 199 10.01 27.02 -21.05
CA ALA A 199 11.09 27.11 -22.03
C ALA A 199 12.17 28.14 -21.62
#